data_c402a59dd624ecee519ce9a400715acd
#
_entry.id   c402a59dd624ecee519ce9a400715acd
#
_cell.length_a   1.000
_cell.length_b   1.000
_cell.length_c   1.000
_cell.angle_alpha   90.00
_cell.angle_beta   90.00
_cell.angle_gamma   90.00
#
_symmetry.space_group_name_H-M   'P 1'
#
loop_
_entity.id
_entity.type
_entity.pdbx_description
1 polymer ?
#
loop_
_entity_poly.entity_id
_entity_poly.type
_entity_poly.pdbx_seq_one_letter_code
_entity_poly.pdbx_strand_id
1 'polypeptide(L)'
;MYYRRKILLNLLSRCGGEIEKLKLQKLLLIFCSQQKKPAYHFVPYKYGCFSFQANADLCAMYKTGLVKASETTWSLKNDCSLKETILPEDAGRLERVCSSYAKMDTPELIKHTYVAYPFYALNSTIVRQLLNKGQQAAVAKAIKRDESAGLFTIGYEGKSLEGFLNTLLRANIKTLCDVRKNAYSMKYGFSKTTLSNACENVGIKYLHMPAVGIDSSERKGLKTPAD
;
A
#
# COMPACT_ATOMS: atom_id res chain seq x y z
N MET A 1 7.08 12.42 15.68
CA MET A 1 6.54 12.00 14.34
C MET A 1 7.05 10.60 13.97
N TYR A 2 6.24 9.75 13.33
CA TYR A 2 6.70 8.45 12.85
C TYR A 2 7.76 8.59 11.76
N TYR A 3 8.78 7.73 11.76
CA TYR A 3 9.88 7.76 10.80
C TYR A 3 9.39 7.71 9.33
N ARG A 4 8.40 6.86 9.03
CA ARG A 4 7.82 6.77 7.68
C ARG A 4 7.19 8.09 7.19
N ARG A 5 6.63 8.93 8.08
CA ARG A 5 6.11 10.26 7.72
C ARG A 5 7.24 11.24 7.38
N LYS A 6 8.38 11.12 8.07
CA LYS A 6 9.58 11.88 7.72
C LYS A 6 10.04 11.58 6.28
N ILE A 7 9.96 10.31 5.86
CA ILE A 7 10.25 9.91 4.47
C ILE A 7 9.32 10.61 3.48
N LEU A 8 8.01 10.69 3.75
CA LEU A 8 7.05 11.40 2.88
C LEU A 8 7.39 12.89 2.75
N LEU A 9 7.68 13.57 3.87
CA LEU A 9 8.08 14.98 3.86
C LEU A 9 9.38 15.19 3.07
N ASN A 10 10.37 14.33 3.28
CA ASN A 10 11.63 14.38 2.56
C ASN A 10 11.45 14.10 1.05
N LEU A 11 10.56 13.18 0.67
CA LEU A 11 10.22 12.92 -0.73
C LEU A 11 9.57 14.16 -1.37
N LEU A 12 8.56 14.73 -0.72
CA LEU A 12 7.90 15.96 -1.18
C LEU A 12 8.91 17.08 -1.39
N SER A 13 9.77 17.33 -0.42
CA SER A 13 10.76 18.39 -0.50
C SER A 13 11.75 18.22 -1.64
N ARG A 14 12.34 17.01 -1.80
CA ARG A 14 13.31 16.74 -2.86
C ARG A 14 12.71 16.79 -4.25
N CYS A 15 11.41 16.64 -4.36
CA CYS A 15 10.68 16.76 -5.62
C CYS A 15 10.08 18.17 -5.86
N GLY A 16 10.61 19.20 -5.21
CA GLY A 16 10.20 20.60 -5.45
C GLY A 16 9.04 21.08 -4.57
N GLY A 17 8.69 20.34 -3.50
CA GLY A 17 7.68 20.74 -2.52
C GLY A 17 6.24 20.37 -2.90
N GLU A 18 5.99 19.99 -4.14
CA GLU A 18 4.68 19.56 -4.64
C GLU A 18 4.82 18.34 -5.57
N ILE A 19 3.94 17.34 -5.42
CA ILE A 19 3.93 16.13 -6.23
C ILE A 19 2.48 15.70 -6.51
N GLU A 20 2.20 15.26 -7.74
CA GLU A 20 0.93 14.59 -8.07
C GLU A 20 0.74 13.33 -7.22
N LYS A 21 -0.50 13.09 -6.76
CA LYS A 21 -0.84 11.95 -5.90
C LYS A 21 -0.45 10.59 -6.49
N LEU A 22 -0.67 10.42 -7.80
CA LEU A 22 -0.27 9.20 -8.51
C LEU A 22 1.25 9.06 -8.58
N LYS A 23 1.94 10.12 -8.96
CA LYS A 23 3.41 10.17 -9.07
C LYS A 23 4.08 9.87 -7.72
N LEU A 24 3.57 10.44 -6.64
CA LEU A 24 4.07 10.19 -5.28
C LEU A 24 4.06 8.69 -4.95
N GLN A 25 2.96 7.99 -5.24
CA GLN A 25 2.85 6.54 -4.99
C GLN A 25 3.90 5.74 -5.78
N LYS A 26 4.24 6.14 -7.01
CA LYS A 26 5.25 5.47 -7.84
C LYS A 26 6.66 5.71 -7.32
N LEU A 27 7.01 6.97 -7.03
CA LEU A 27 8.30 7.32 -6.46
C LEU A 27 8.51 6.63 -5.10
N LEU A 28 7.47 6.59 -4.28
CA LEU A 28 7.53 5.93 -2.98
C LEU A 28 7.71 4.40 -3.11
N LEU A 29 7.06 3.75 -4.09
CA LEU A 29 7.30 2.33 -4.39
C LEU A 29 8.76 2.09 -4.77
N ILE A 30 9.31 2.87 -5.71
CA ILE A 30 10.70 2.72 -6.19
C ILE A 30 11.67 2.93 -5.02
N PHE A 31 11.42 3.90 -4.15
CA PHE A 31 12.22 4.12 -2.95
C PHE A 31 12.13 2.94 -1.99
N CYS A 32 10.92 2.50 -1.62
CA CYS A 32 10.71 1.42 -0.66
C CYS A 32 11.26 0.07 -1.17
N SER A 33 11.29 -0.17 -2.49
CA SER A 33 11.87 -1.39 -3.08
C SER A 33 13.38 -1.50 -2.86
N GLN A 34 14.07 -0.39 -2.59
CA GLN A 34 15.51 -0.32 -2.31
C GLN A 34 15.83 -0.46 -0.81
N GLN A 35 14.84 -0.47 0.08
CA GLN A 35 15.04 -0.59 1.51
C GLN A 35 15.07 -2.06 1.95
N LYS A 36 15.95 -2.42 2.89
CA LYS A 36 15.93 -3.75 3.54
C LYS A 36 14.62 -3.99 4.33
N LYS A 37 14.13 -2.94 4.99
CA LYS A 37 12.82 -2.92 5.67
C LYS A 37 12.01 -1.77 5.08
N PRO A 38 11.09 -2.05 4.16
CA PRO A 38 10.30 -1.00 3.51
C PRO A 38 9.50 -0.16 4.51
N ALA A 39 9.57 1.16 4.37
CA ALA A 39 8.79 2.09 5.19
C ALA A 39 7.30 1.98 4.92
N TYR A 40 6.94 1.62 3.68
CA TYR A 40 5.57 1.38 3.22
C TYR A 40 5.50 0.13 2.37
N HIS A 41 4.35 -0.53 2.46
CA HIS A 41 3.96 -1.62 1.58
C HIS A 41 2.89 -1.13 0.60
N PHE A 42 2.72 -1.84 -0.52
CA PHE A 42 1.82 -1.47 -1.60
C PHE A 42 0.96 -2.66 -2.02
N VAL A 43 -0.18 -2.36 -2.65
CA VAL A 43 -1.06 -3.34 -3.31
C VAL A 43 -1.23 -2.97 -4.78
N PRO A 44 -1.56 -3.92 -5.67
CA PRO A 44 -2.04 -3.61 -7.01
C PRO A 44 -3.39 -2.90 -6.93
N TYR A 45 -3.50 -1.73 -7.58
CA TYR A 45 -4.68 -0.87 -7.52
C TYR A 45 -5.03 -0.31 -8.92
N LYS A 46 -6.07 0.54 -8.99
CA LYS A 46 -6.65 1.07 -10.27
C LYS A 46 -5.62 1.68 -11.23
N TYR A 47 -4.57 2.31 -10.71
CA TYR A 47 -3.48 2.92 -11.49
C TYR A 47 -2.11 2.38 -11.06
N GLY A 48 -2.03 1.08 -10.79
CA GLY A 48 -0.81 0.41 -10.35
C GLY A 48 -0.65 0.37 -8.83
N CYS A 49 0.58 0.50 -8.32
CA CYS A 49 0.84 0.43 -6.88
C CYS A 49 0.11 1.51 -6.09
N PHE A 50 -0.41 1.13 -4.93
CA PHE A 50 -1.01 2.04 -3.96
C PHE A 50 -0.72 1.58 -2.52
N SER A 51 -0.35 2.52 -1.65
CA SER A 51 -0.21 2.28 -0.21
C SER A 51 -1.32 3.03 0.53
N PHE A 52 -2.22 2.26 1.14
CA PHE A 52 -3.27 2.80 2.02
C PHE A 52 -2.66 3.50 3.22
N GLN A 53 -1.59 2.91 3.79
CA GLN A 53 -0.89 3.49 4.94
C GLN A 53 -0.23 4.82 4.59
N ALA A 54 0.42 4.95 3.43
CA ALA A 54 1.02 6.20 3.00
C ALA A 54 -0.05 7.28 2.78
N ASN A 55 -1.16 6.92 2.15
CA ASN A 55 -2.28 7.84 1.96
C ASN A 55 -2.89 8.29 3.30
N ALA A 56 -3.07 7.37 4.26
CA ALA A 56 -3.57 7.70 5.60
C ALA A 56 -2.60 8.63 6.37
N ASP A 57 -1.29 8.39 6.24
CA ASP A 57 -0.29 9.26 6.86
C ASP A 57 -0.28 10.67 6.23
N LEU A 58 -0.44 10.79 4.90
CA LEU A 58 -0.60 12.08 4.21
C LEU A 58 -1.88 12.81 4.65
N CYS A 59 -3.01 12.09 4.75
CA CYS A 59 -4.26 12.66 5.26
C CYS A 59 -4.13 13.12 6.72
N ALA A 60 -3.41 12.39 7.57
CA ALA A 60 -3.15 12.81 8.95
C ALA A 60 -2.23 14.04 9.01
N MET A 61 -1.21 14.11 8.17
CA MET A 61 -0.33 15.28 8.04
C MET A 61 -1.06 16.50 7.47
N TYR A 62 -2.02 16.31 6.58
CA TYR A 62 -2.91 17.36 6.10
C TYR A 62 -3.75 17.95 7.25
N LYS A 63 -4.38 17.08 8.07
CA LYS A 63 -5.17 17.52 9.23
C LYS A 63 -4.35 18.29 10.27
N THR A 64 -3.06 17.98 10.41
CA THR A 64 -2.15 18.67 11.32
C THR A 64 -1.42 19.85 10.67
N GLY A 65 -1.74 20.19 9.43
CA GLY A 65 -1.19 21.35 8.72
C GLY A 65 0.28 21.22 8.28
N LEU A 66 0.83 20.00 8.22
CA LEU A 66 2.18 19.76 7.72
C LEU A 66 2.26 19.71 6.19
N VAL A 67 1.20 19.25 5.54
CA VAL A 67 1.05 19.23 4.10
C VAL A 67 -0.27 19.87 3.68
N LYS A 68 -0.35 20.33 2.43
CA LYS A 68 -1.58 20.77 1.77
C LYS A 68 -2.00 19.70 0.76
N ALA A 69 -3.29 19.66 0.46
CA ALA A 69 -3.86 18.78 -0.56
C ALA A 69 -4.67 19.59 -1.54
N SER A 70 -4.44 19.38 -2.83
CA SER A 70 -5.39 19.75 -3.89
C SER A 70 -6.19 18.51 -4.32
N GLU A 71 -6.96 18.61 -5.38
CA GLU A 71 -7.63 17.47 -6.00
C GLU A 71 -6.59 16.43 -6.48
N THR A 72 -5.51 16.87 -7.10
CA THR A 72 -4.53 16.02 -7.80
C THR A 72 -3.16 15.95 -7.13
N THR A 73 -2.80 16.88 -6.23
CA THR A 73 -1.46 17.00 -5.67
C THR A 73 -1.42 16.93 -4.14
N TRP A 74 -0.23 16.64 -3.62
CA TRP A 74 0.20 16.88 -2.26
C TRP A 74 1.33 17.90 -2.29
N SER A 75 1.32 18.90 -1.41
CA SER A 75 2.39 19.90 -1.30
C SER A 75 2.77 20.17 0.15
N LEU A 76 4.03 20.57 0.36
CA LEU A 76 4.51 21.03 1.67
C LEU A 76 3.86 22.36 2.03
N LYS A 77 3.64 22.59 3.31
CA LYS A 77 3.33 23.93 3.79
C LYS A 77 4.64 24.72 3.90
N ASN A 78 4.64 25.99 3.47
CA ASN A 78 5.84 26.82 3.26
C ASN A 78 6.79 26.96 4.47
N ASP A 79 6.31 26.70 5.70
CA ASP A 79 7.13 26.77 6.94
C ASP A 79 7.69 25.40 7.39
N CYS A 80 7.40 24.31 6.71
CA CYS A 80 8.00 23.03 7.00
C CYS A 80 9.38 22.94 6.35
N SER A 81 10.31 23.80 6.77
CA SER A 81 11.74 23.60 6.50
C SER A 81 12.12 22.22 7.02
N LEU A 82 12.82 21.44 6.19
CA LEU A 82 13.24 20.07 6.43
C LEU A 82 14.15 19.90 7.67
N LYS A 83 13.59 20.08 8.85
CA LYS A 83 14.25 19.71 10.12
C LYS A 83 14.10 18.21 10.40
N GLU A 84 13.32 17.49 9.59
CA GLU A 84 13.03 16.08 9.82
C GLU A 84 14.15 15.19 9.29
N THR A 85 15.07 14.87 10.19
CA THR A 85 16.22 14.01 9.89
C THR A 85 15.76 12.57 9.62
N ILE A 86 16.21 12.02 8.51
CA ILE A 86 16.09 10.60 8.14
C ILE A 86 17.48 9.97 8.13
N LEU A 87 17.55 8.64 8.11
CA LEU A 87 18.81 7.91 8.04
C LEU A 87 19.60 8.31 6.79
N PRO A 88 20.93 8.48 6.87
CA PRO A 88 21.76 8.87 5.72
C PRO A 88 21.57 7.97 4.50
N GLU A 89 21.42 6.65 4.72
CA GLU A 89 21.15 5.71 3.64
C GLU A 89 19.82 6.00 2.92
N ASP A 90 18.76 6.33 3.66
CA ASP A 90 17.46 6.66 3.09
C ASP A 90 17.49 8.04 2.42
N ALA A 91 18.23 8.98 2.95
CA ALA A 91 18.46 10.28 2.30
C ALA A 91 19.13 10.10 0.94
N GLY A 92 20.19 9.27 0.85
CA GLY A 92 20.88 8.96 -0.39
C GLY A 92 20.01 8.17 -1.39
N ARG A 93 19.13 7.27 -0.90
CA ARG A 93 18.15 6.57 -1.76
C ARG A 93 17.12 7.54 -2.34
N LEU A 94 16.55 8.42 -1.50
CA LEU A 94 15.60 9.45 -1.96
C LEU A 94 16.22 10.37 -2.99
N GLU A 95 17.45 10.80 -2.78
CA GLU A 95 18.17 11.65 -3.73
C GLU A 95 18.29 10.96 -5.11
N ARG A 96 18.72 9.69 -5.13
CA ARG A 96 18.79 8.93 -6.39
C ARG A 96 17.43 8.75 -7.05
N VAL A 97 16.39 8.45 -6.28
CA VAL A 97 15.03 8.27 -6.82
C VAL A 97 14.52 9.59 -7.40
N CYS A 98 14.67 10.70 -6.68
CA CYS A 98 14.18 11.99 -7.15
C CYS A 98 14.98 12.47 -8.39
N SER A 99 16.32 12.36 -8.39
CA SER A 99 17.15 12.77 -9.54
C SER A 99 16.84 11.95 -10.79
N SER A 100 16.57 10.65 -10.66
CA SER A 100 16.31 9.76 -11.79
C SER A 100 14.86 9.83 -12.30
N TYR A 101 13.89 10.03 -11.44
CA TYR A 101 12.48 9.80 -11.79
C TYR A 101 11.55 11.00 -11.57
N ALA A 102 11.95 12.04 -10.79
CA ALA A 102 11.03 13.15 -10.51
C ALA A 102 10.72 14.01 -11.74
N LYS A 103 11.59 14.00 -12.76
CA LYS A 103 11.38 14.74 -14.02
C LYS A 103 10.52 13.98 -15.04
N MET A 104 10.36 12.66 -14.89
CA MET A 104 9.46 11.89 -15.77
C MET A 104 8.04 12.40 -15.65
N ASP A 105 7.28 12.40 -16.72
CA ASP A 105 5.86 12.64 -16.65
C ASP A 105 5.12 11.47 -15.94
N THR A 106 3.90 11.70 -15.49
CA THR A 106 3.16 10.71 -14.70
C THR A 106 2.84 9.44 -15.51
N PRO A 107 2.40 9.50 -16.78
CA PRO A 107 2.21 8.31 -17.63
C PRO A 107 3.50 7.49 -17.84
N GLU A 108 4.62 8.15 -18.10
CA GLU A 108 5.91 7.51 -18.28
C GLU A 108 6.36 6.78 -17.02
N LEU A 109 6.25 7.43 -15.86
CA LEU A 109 6.59 6.85 -14.57
C LEU A 109 5.68 5.66 -14.21
N ILE A 110 4.38 5.74 -14.53
CA ILE A 110 3.44 4.62 -14.36
C ILE A 110 3.89 3.44 -15.23
N LYS A 111 4.18 3.68 -16.52
CA LYS A 111 4.66 2.64 -17.43
C LYS A 111 5.96 2.01 -16.91
N HIS A 112 6.92 2.83 -16.47
CA HIS A 112 8.17 2.35 -15.86
C HIS A 112 7.89 1.41 -14.68
N THR A 113 7.01 1.82 -13.75
CA THR A 113 6.69 0.98 -12.58
C THR A 113 5.96 -0.32 -12.96
N TYR A 114 5.15 -0.33 -14.03
CA TYR A 114 4.48 -1.55 -14.50
C TYR A 114 5.47 -2.56 -15.09
N VAL A 115 6.48 -2.07 -15.81
CA VAL A 115 7.53 -2.92 -16.37
C VAL A 115 8.45 -3.45 -15.27
N ALA A 116 8.89 -2.58 -14.36
CA ALA A 116 9.82 -2.96 -13.30
C ALA A 116 9.15 -3.81 -12.20
N TYR A 117 7.87 -3.59 -11.93
CA TYR A 117 7.11 -4.24 -10.85
C TYR A 117 5.74 -4.74 -11.36
N PRO A 118 5.68 -5.73 -12.26
CA PRO A 118 4.45 -6.12 -12.98
C PRO A 118 3.33 -6.59 -12.04
N PHE A 119 3.65 -7.12 -10.86
CA PHE A 119 2.66 -7.48 -9.84
C PHE A 119 1.71 -6.31 -9.49
N TYR A 120 2.23 -5.10 -9.37
CA TYR A 120 1.39 -3.95 -9.01
C TYR A 120 0.52 -3.43 -10.15
N ALA A 121 0.72 -3.90 -11.38
CA ALA A 121 -0.12 -3.54 -12.52
C ALA A 121 -1.36 -4.44 -12.69
N LEU A 122 -1.49 -5.52 -11.90
CA LEU A 122 -2.54 -6.55 -12.04
C LEU A 122 -3.97 -6.01 -12.07
N ASN A 123 -4.27 -5.04 -11.20
CA ASN A 123 -5.60 -4.44 -11.07
C ASN A 123 -5.72 -3.11 -11.81
N SER A 124 -4.73 -2.76 -12.63
CA SER A 124 -4.74 -1.47 -13.33
C SER A 124 -5.70 -1.45 -14.50
N THR A 125 -6.53 -0.40 -14.56
CA THR A 125 -7.49 -0.17 -15.63
C THR A 125 -6.85 0.35 -16.92
N ILE A 126 -5.60 0.83 -16.86
CA ILE A 126 -4.88 1.47 -17.98
C ILE A 126 -3.71 0.63 -18.51
N VAL A 127 -3.56 -0.63 -18.09
CA VAL A 127 -2.48 -1.53 -18.57
C VAL A 127 -2.46 -1.62 -20.08
N ARG A 128 -3.64 -1.82 -20.71
CA ARG A 128 -3.75 -1.98 -22.18
C ARG A 128 -3.37 -0.72 -22.96
N GLN A 129 -3.48 0.45 -22.35
CA GLN A 129 -3.14 1.74 -22.98
C GLN A 129 -1.64 2.02 -22.91
N LEU A 130 -0.98 1.56 -21.84
CA LEU A 130 0.42 1.91 -21.55
C LEU A 130 1.41 0.83 -21.98
N LEU A 131 1.02 -0.45 -21.99
CA LEU A 131 1.92 -1.57 -22.19
C LEU A 131 1.66 -2.28 -23.53
N ASN A 132 2.75 -2.72 -24.18
CA ASN A 132 2.66 -3.59 -25.35
C ASN A 132 2.23 -5.04 -24.93
N LYS A 133 1.91 -5.89 -25.94
CA LYS A 133 1.43 -7.26 -25.69
C LYS A 133 2.40 -8.11 -24.86
N GLY A 134 3.70 -8.03 -25.09
CA GLY A 134 4.71 -8.75 -24.32
C GLY A 134 4.77 -8.32 -22.85
N GLN A 135 4.70 -7.01 -22.59
CA GLN A 135 4.65 -6.45 -21.24
C GLN A 135 3.34 -6.79 -20.52
N GLN A 136 2.19 -6.80 -21.23
CA GLN A 136 0.92 -7.25 -20.69
C GLN A 136 0.96 -8.74 -20.29
N ALA A 137 1.61 -9.59 -21.09
CA ALA A 137 1.83 -10.99 -20.75
C ALA A 137 2.69 -11.15 -19.48
N ALA A 138 3.71 -10.31 -19.28
CA ALA A 138 4.50 -10.30 -18.06
C ALA A 138 3.65 -9.93 -16.82
N VAL A 139 2.75 -8.95 -16.94
CA VAL A 139 1.79 -8.61 -15.87
C VAL A 139 0.88 -9.81 -15.57
N ALA A 140 0.31 -10.45 -16.58
CA ALA A 140 -0.57 -11.60 -16.39
C ALA A 140 0.14 -12.78 -15.70
N LYS A 141 1.43 -12.97 -15.95
CA LYS A 141 2.27 -14.01 -15.32
C LYS A 141 2.76 -13.65 -13.91
N ALA A 142 2.57 -12.40 -13.44
CA ALA A 142 3.08 -11.95 -12.15
C ALA A 142 2.41 -12.62 -10.94
N ILE A 143 1.29 -13.31 -11.15
CA ILE A 143 0.67 -14.24 -10.18
C ILE A 143 0.41 -15.57 -10.87
N LYS A 144 0.81 -16.67 -10.24
CA LYS A 144 0.29 -18.00 -10.57
C LYS A 144 -1.14 -18.06 -10.03
N ARG A 145 -2.11 -18.16 -10.93
CA ARG A 145 -3.52 -18.36 -10.56
C ARG A 145 -3.76 -19.85 -10.39
N ASP A 146 -3.80 -20.30 -9.14
CA ASP A 146 -4.43 -21.57 -8.83
C ASP A 146 -5.95 -21.32 -8.81
N GLU A 147 -6.68 -21.99 -9.68
CA GLU A 147 -8.15 -21.87 -9.82
C GLU A 147 -8.88 -22.96 -9.01
N SER A 148 -8.14 -23.81 -8.31
CA SER A 148 -8.76 -24.82 -7.45
C SER A 148 -9.52 -24.15 -6.30
N ALA A 149 -10.71 -24.69 -6.01
CA ALA A 149 -11.47 -24.26 -4.84
C ALA A 149 -10.77 -24.75 -3.58
N GLY A 150 -10.54 -23.84 -2.64
CA GLY A 150 -9.88 -24.16 -1.38
C GLY A 150 -10.31 -23.23 -0.24
N LEU A 151 -10.26 -23.76 0.98
CA LEU A 151 -10.44 -23.01 2.20
C LEU A 151 -9.08 -22.79 2.83
N PHE A 152 -8.80 -21.52 3.16
CA PHE A 152 -7.54 -21.10 3.78
C PHE A 152 -7.82 -20.32 5.04
N THR A 153 -6.91 -20.38 6.00
CA THR A 153 -6.95 -19.54 7.21
C THR A 153 -5.82 -18.51 7.16
N ILE A 154 -6.08 -17.31 7.66
CA ILE A 154 -5.08 -16.25 7.73
C ILE A 154 -5.27 -15.40 8.99
N GLY A 155 -4.17 -15.17 9.72
CA GLY A 155 -4.08 -14.16 10.77
C GLY A 155 -3.49 -12.85 10.25
N TYR A 156 -3.91 -11.74 10.85
CA TYR A 156 -3.39 -10.40 10.50
C TYR A 156 -2.28 -9.92 11.45
N GLU A 157 -1.97 -10.67 12.48
CA GLU A 157 -0.91 -10.33 13.42
C GLU A 157 0.45 -10.25 12.72
N GLY A 158 1.29 -9.29 13.09
CA GLY A 158 2.57 -9.04 12.42
C GLY A 158 2.49 -8.47 10.99
N LYS A 159 1.32 -8.39 10.34
CA LYS A 159 1.18 -7.93 8.95
C LYS A 159 0.70 -6.47 8.86
N SER A 160 1.17 -5.71 7.86
CA SER A 160 0.49 -4.48 7.44
C SER A 160 -0.78 -4.83 6.66
N LEU A 161 -1.68 -3.85 6.47
CA LEU A 161 -2.89 -4.04 5.64
C LEU A 161 -2.51 -4.50 4.23
N GLU A 162 -1.56 -3.82 3.59
CA GLU A 162 -1.09 -4.16 2.25
C GLU A 162 -0.44 -5.55 2.20
N GLY A 163 0.37 -5.90 3.22
CA GLY A 163 0.97 -7.23 3.34
C GLY A 163 -0.07 -8.33 3.46
N PHE A 164 -1.12 -8.09 4.24
CA PHE A 164 -2.26 -8.99 4.39
C PHE A 164 -3.01 -9.17 3.05
N LEU A 165 -3.38 -8.07 2.39
CA LEU A 165 -4.06 -8.10 1.10
C LEU A 165 -3.22 -8.78 0.01
N ASN A 166 -1.92 -8.52 -0.02
CA ASN A 166 -1.02 -9.17 -0.97
C ASN A 166 -0.92 -10.69 -0.74
N THR A 167 -1.00 -11.15 0.52
CA THR A 167 -1.06 -12.60 0.81
C THR A 167 -2.32 -13.21 0.19
N LEU A 168 -3.48 -12.57 0.37
CA LEU A 168 -4.75 -13.02 -0.22
C LEU A 168 -4.70 -13.01 -1.75
N LEU A 169 -4.22 -11.92 -2.35
CA LEU A 169 -4.11 -11.78 -3.80
C LEU A 169 -3.20 -12.84 -4.41
N ARG A 170 -2.03 -13.11 -3.80
CA ARG A 170 -1.09 -14.13 -4.28
C ARG A 170 -1.64 -15.54 -4.18
N ALA A 171 -2.47 -15.81 -3.18
CA ALA A 171 -3.20 -17.07 -3.03
C ALA A 171 -4.49 -17.12 -3.87
N ASN A 172 -4.75 -16.14 -4.76
CA ASN A 172 -5.94 -16.02 -5.60
C ASN A 172 -7.27 -16.07 -4.81
N ILE A 173 -7.27 -15.59 -3.56
CA ILE A 173 -8.46 -15.58 -2.71
C ILE A 173 -9.49 -14.59 -3.27
N LYS A 174 -10.72 -15.07 -3.47
CA LYS A 174 -11.83 -14.26 -3.99
C LYS A 174 -12.72 -13.69 -2.89
N THR A 175 -12.77 -14.37 -1.75
CA THR A 175 -13.65 -13.99 -0.64
C THR A 175 -12.87 -14.09 0.66
N LEU A 176 -12.89 -13.03 1.45
CA LEU A 176 -12.41 -13.00 2.83
C LEU A 176 -13.62 -13.10 3.77
N CYS A 177 -13.69 -14.20 4.54
CA CYS A 177 -14.65 -14.36 5.61
C CYS A 177 -14.03 -13.89 6.93
N ASP A 178 -14.47 -12.74 7.44
CA ASP A 178 -14.07 -12.23 8.75
C ASP A 178 -14.94 -12.84 9.84
N VAL A 179 -14.40 -13.83 10.51
CA VAL A 179 -15.11 -14.58 11.56
C VAL A 179 -14.99 -13.93 12.95
N ARG A 180 -14.31 -12.80 13.07
CA ARG A 180 -14.17 -12.11 14.36
C ARG A 180 -15.54 -11.67 14.87
N LYS A 181 -15.89 -12.05 16.09
CA LYS A 181 -17.15 -11.62 16.73
C LYS A 181 -17.22 -10.11 16.84
N ASN A 182 -16.12 -9.48 17.29
CA ASN A 182 -15.93 -8.04 17.23
C ASN A 182 -14.81 -7.71 16.21
N ALA A 183 -15.19 -7.15 15.06
CA ALA A 183 -14.28 -6.76 13.99
C ALA A 183 -13.70 -5.34 14.20
N TYR A 184 -13.65 -4.84 15.43
CA TYR A 184 -12.88 -3.64 15.79
C TYR A 184 -11.41 -3.99 15.99
N SER A 185 -10.51 -3.11 15.53
CA SER A 185 -9.07 -3.28 15.72
C SER A 185 -8.39 -1.92 15.91
N MET A 186 -7.50 -1.82 16.89
CA MET A 186 -6.60 -0.66 17.03
C MET A 186 -5.51 -0.65 15.97
N LYS A 187 -5.25 -1.80 15.34
CA LYS A 187 -4.28 -1.89 14.25
C LYS A 187 -4.85 -1.27 12.99
N TYR A 188 -4.12 -0.32 12.41
CA TYR A 188 -4.53 0.36 11.19
C TYR A 188 -4.93 -0.64 10.09
N GLY A 189 -6.09 -0.40 9.48
CA GLY A 189 -6.59 -1.17 8.35
C GLY A 189 -7.44 -2.39 8.70
N PHE A 190 -7.48 -2.82 9.99
CA PHE A 190 -8.13 -4.09 10.36
C PHE A 190 -9.48 -3.92 11.09
N SER A 191 -9.98 -2.71 11.25
CA SER A 191 -11.40 -2.50 11.61
C SER A 191 -12.30 -2.82 10.43
N LYS A 192 -13.50 -3.36 10.70
CA LYS A 192 -14.47 -3.87 9.71
C LYS A 192 -14.59 -2.99 8.46
N THR A 193 -14.97 -1.73 8.64
CA THR A 193 -15.19 -0.81 7.52
C THR A 193 -13.94 -0.59 6.69
N THR A 194 -12.77 -0.39 7.32
CA THR A 194 -11.52 -0.16 6.62
C THR A 194 -11.06 -1.39 5.86
N LEU A 195 -11.17 -2.58 6.48
CA LEU A 195 -10.78 -3.85 5.85
C LEU A 195 -11.70 -4.21 4.70
N SER A 196 -13.03 -4.06 4.87
CA SER A 196 -14.01 -4.28 3.80
C SER A 196 -13.71 -3.41 2.58
N ASN A 197 -13.59 -2.10 2.79
CA ASN A 197 -13.28 -1.16 1.71
C ASN A 197 -11.94 -1.50 1.02
N ALA A 198 -10.93 -1.87 1.79
CA ALA A 198 -9.63 -2.23 1.23
C ALA A 198 -9.68 -3.53 0.41
N CYS A 199 -10.41 -4.55 0.87
CA CYS A 199 -10.65 -5.79 0.14
C CYS A 199 -11.38 -5.52 -1.19
N GLU A 200 -12.51 -4.81 -1.15
CA GLU A 200 -13.31 -4.47 -2.33
C GLU A 200 -12.49 -3.69 -3.36
N ASN A 201 -11.68 -2.76 -2.92
CA ASN A 201 -10.81 -1.97 -3.79
C ASN A 201 -9.72 -2.79 -4.51
N VAL A 202 -9.39 -3.99 -4.02
CA VAL A 202 -8.46 -4.90 -4.69
C VAL A 202 -9.15 -6.12 -5.32
N GLY A 203 -10.50 -6.13 -5.37
CA GLY A 203 -11.30 -7.17 -6.02
C GLY A 203 -11.52 -8.42 -5.15
N ILE A 204 -11.40 -8.30 -3.83
CA ILE A 204 -11.70 -9.38 -2.86
C ILE A 204 -13.03 -9.06 -2.19
N LYS A 205 -14.00 -9.99 -2.26
CA LYS A 205 -15.27 -9.87 -1.54
C LYS A 205 -15.03 -10.01 -0.04
N TYR A 206 -15.58 -9.11 0.76
CA TYR A 206 -15.51 -9.18 2.22
C TYR A 206 -16.86 -9.62 2.78
N LEU A 207 -16.84 -10.63 3.65
CA LEU A 207 -18.01 -11.11 4.39
C LEU A 207 -17.69 -11.12 5.88
N HIS A 208 -18.53 -10.49 6.70
CA HIS A 208 -18.42 -10.56 8.15
C HIS A 208 -19.38 -11.63 8.69
N MET A 209 -18.83 -12.66 9.33
CA MET A 209 -19.54 -13.84 9.85
C MET A 209 -19.32 -13.99 11.37
N PRO A 210 -19.84 -13.06 12.19
CA PRO A 210 -19.56 -13.05 13.64
C PRO A 210 -20.11 -14.28 14.39
N ALA A 211 -21.12 -14.96 13.83
CA ALA A 211 -21.68 -16.17 14.41
C ALA A 211 -20.69 -17.36 14.45
N VAL A 212 -19.66 -17.33 13.61
CA VAL A 212 -18.58 -18.36 13.57
C VAL A 212 -17.43 -17.99 14.52
N GLY A 213 -17.44 -16.79 15.07
CA GLY A 213 -16.36 -16.27 15.91
C GLY A 213 -16.48 -16.70 17.37
N ILE A 214 -15.32 -16.87 18.02
CA ILE A 214 -15.21 -17.20 19.44
C ILE A 214 -15.31 -15.92 20.28
N ASP A 215 -16.02 -15.99 21.43
CA ASP A 215 -16.09 -14.88 22.37
C ASP A 215 -14.73 -14.59 23.03
N SER A 216 -14.51 -13.33 23.40
CA SER A 216 -13.28 -12.93 24.10
C SER A 216 -13.13 -13.61 25.46
N SER A 217 -14.23 -14.01 26.10
CA SER A 217 -14.24 -14.79 27.34
C SER A 217 -13.71 -16.21 27.15
N GLU A 218 -14.04 -16.84 26.03
CA GLU A 218 -13.60 -18.21 25.69
C GLU A 218 -12.12 -18.28 25.32
N ARG A 219 -11.53 -17.16 24.84
CA ARG A 219 -10.10 -17.06 24.51
C ARG A 219 -9.19 -17.02 25.74
N LYS A 220 -9.70 -16.73 26.94
CA LYS A 220 -8.88 -16.61 28.15
C LYS A 220 -8.20 -17.93 28.59
N GLY A 221 -8.68 -19.06 28.10
CA GLY A 221 -8.10 -20.38 28.35
C GLY A 221 -7.02 -20.81 27.39
N LEU A 222 -6.87 -20.14 26.24
CA LEU A 222 -5.87 -20.47 25.21
C LEU A 222 -4.50 -19.95 25.66
N LYS A 223 -3.53 -20.85 25.82
CA LYS A 223 -2.19 -20.54 26.33
C LYS A 223 -1.15 -20.36 25.22
N THR A 224 -1.40 -20.92 24.04
CA THR A 224 -0.51 -20.84 22.89
C THR A 224 -1.28 -20.57 21.59
N PRO A 225 -0.64 -20.09 20.53
CA PRO A 225 -1.27 -19.97 19.22
C PRO A 225 -1.72 -21.30 18.60
N ALA A 226 -1.33 -22.43 19.17
CA ALA A 226 -1.70 -23.77 18.74
C ALA A 226 -2.91 -24.34 19.50
N ASP A 227 -3.32 -23.70 20.60
CA ASP A 227 -4.51 -24.04 21.36
C ASP A 227 -5.73 -23.31 20.74
#